data_665d3a30f5aa2c4084bcbf568c14095c
#
_entry.id   665d3a30f5aa2c4084bcbf568c14095c
#
_cell.length_a   1.000
_cell.length_b   1.000
_cell.length_c   1.000
_cell.angle_alpha   90.00
_cell.angle_beta   90.00
_cell.angle_gamma   90.00
#
_symmetry.space_group_name_H-M   'P 1'
#
loop_
_entity.id
_entity.type
_entity.pdbx_description
1 polymer ?
#
loop_
_entity_poly.entity_id
_entity_poly.type
_entity_poly.pdbx_seq_one_letter_code
_entity_poly.pdbx_strand_id
1 'polypeptide(L)'
;MRRVLALALAAVLGATLSGCKVMQRISEESYRNAVTDGVVAELKKWDIRLKARPSCRTPKIGDTVRVACTARTKAGQPVVVTGTALGADGAHPVEEYTVTVAGRQVLDQGCLGLGCS
;
A
#
# COMPACT_ATOMS: atom_id res chain seq x y z
N MET A 1 -0.78 60.70 2.69
CA MET A 1 -1.67 59.56 2.95
C MET A 1 -1.71 58.55 1.79
N ARG A 2 -0.59 58.19 1.24
CA ARG A 2 -0.54 57.17 0.15
C ARG A 2 0.63 56.21 0.30
N ARG A 3 0.97 55.77 1.52
CA ARG A 3 2.12 54.89 1.76
C ARG A 3 1.84 53.74 2.72
N VAL A 4 0.63 53.24 2.81
CA VAL A 4 0.27 52.16 3.74
C VAL A 4 -0.27 50.92 3.05
N LEU A 5 -0.17 50.79 1.75
CA LEU A 5 -0.77 49.64 0.99
C LEU A 5 0.26 48.67 0.42
N ALA A 6 1.51 48.63 0.88
CA ALA A 6 2.54 47.77 0.30
C ALA A 6 3.08 46.67 1.23
N LEU A 7 2.47 46.40 2.37
CA LEU A 7 3.01 45.44 3.36
C LEU A 7 2.15 44.23 3.67
N ALA A 8 1.14 43.93 2.85
CA ALA A 8 0.21 42.81 3.12
C ALA A 8 0.37 41.61 2.18
N LEU A 9 1.39 41.56 1.34
CA LEU A 9 1.53 40.48 0.33
C LEU A 9 2.67 39.49 0.57
N ALA A 10 3.38 39.57 1.69
CA ALA A 10 4.54 38.70 1.95
C ALA A 10 4.27 37.52 2.90
N ALA A 11 3.05 37.32 3.38
CA ALA A 11 2.76 36.34 4.44
C ALA A 11 2.12 35.03 3.94
N VAL A 12 1.91 34.83 2.65
CA VAL A 12 1.16 33.66 2.14
C VAL A 12 2.06 32.55 1.58
N LEU A 13 3.37 32.77 1.47
CA LEU A 13 4.29 31.78 0.86
C LEU A 13 4.95 30.82 1.86
N GLY A 14 4.66 30.91 3.14
CA GLY A 14 5.29 30.07 4.18
C GLY A 14 4.54 28.79 4.55
N ALA A 15 3.30 28.59 4.06
CA ALA A 15 2.43 27.50 4.54
C ALA A 15 2.44 26.24 3.68
N THR A 16 3.15 26.22 2.55
CA THR A 16 3.09 25.10 1.59
C THR A 16 4.16 24.03 1.78
N LEU A 17 5.15 24.23 2.68
CA LEU A 17 6.26 23.30 2.88
C LEU A 17 6.01 22.22 3.96
N SER A 18 5.00 22.36 4.79
CA SER A 18 4.66 21.37 5.83
C SER A 18 3.71 20.25 5.36
N GLY A 19 3.10 20.38 4.17
CA GLY A 19 2.18 19.40 3.60
C GLY A 19 2.85 18.12 3.10
N CYS A 20 4.12 18.17 2.66
CA CYS A 20 4.79 17.02 2.04
C CYS A 20 5.13 15.89 3.02
N LYS A 21 5.46 16.19 4.29
CA LYS A 21 5.76 15.16 5.29
C LYS A 21 4.50 14.45 5.79
N VAL A 22 3.39 15.15 5.87
CA VAL A 22 2.10 14.56 6.24
C VAL A 22 1.59 13.67 5.12
N MET A 23 1.75 14.07 3.86
CA MET A 23 1.38 13.25 2.71
C MET A 23 2.20 11.97 2.58
N GLN A 24 3.50 11.97 2.93
CA GLN A 24 4.30 10.75 2.93
C GLN A 24 3.82 9.73 3.95
N ARG A 25 3.43 10.15 5.15
CA ARG A 25 2.88 9.25 6.17
C ARG A 25 1.53 8.67 5.78
N ILE A 26 0.65 9.49 5.23
CA ILE A 26 -0.64 9.06 4.68
C ILE A 26 -0.42 8.10 3.51
N SER A 27 0.61 8.35 2.68
CA SER A 27 0.98 7.51 1.56
C SER A 27 1.39 6.08 1.99
N GLU A 28 2.16 5.93 3.07
CA GLU A 28 2.57 4.62 3.60
C GLU A 28 1.39 3.82 4.15
N GLU A 29 0.53 4.44 4.95
CA GLU A 29 -0.70 3.81 5.44
C GLU A 29 -1.65 3.48 4.29
N SER A 30 -1.82 4.39 3.35
CA SER A 30 -2.65 4.18 2.18
C SER A 30 -2.15 3.02 1.33
N TYR A 31 -0.83 2.92 1.15
CA TYR A 31 -0.21 1.81 0.44
C TYR A 31 -0.48 0.47 1.13
N ARG A 32 -0.26 0.39 2.45
CA ARG A 32 -0.53 -0.81 3.23
C ARG A 32 -2.01 -1.20 3.17
N ASN A 33 -2.91 -0.23 3.26
CA ASN A 33 -4.34 -0.48 3.14
C ASN A 33 -4.73 -0.96 1.74
N ALA A 34 -4.15 -0.36 0.70
CA ALA A 34 -4.38 -0.79 -0.67
C ALA A 34 -3.88 -2.23 -0.91
N VAL A 35 -2.72 -2.59 -0.38
CA VAL A 35 -2.20 -3.97 -0.44
C VAL A 35 -3.14 -4.92 0.28
N THR A 36 -3.59 -4.56 1.48
CA THR A 36 -4.51 -5.39 2.27
C THR A 36 -5.83 -5.60 1.52
N ASP A 37 -6.40 -4.54 0.97
CA ASP A 37 -7.63 -4.61 0.17
C ASP A 37 -7.43 -5.44 -1.11
N GLY A 38 -6.26 -5.30 -1.74
CA GLY A 38 -5.87 -6.08 -2.91
C GLY A 38 -5.78 -7.58 -2.61
N VAL A 39 -5.22 -7.95 -1.46
CA VAL A 39 -5.15 -9.35 -1.00
C VAL A 39 -6.57 -9.91 -0.81
N VAL A 40 -7.43 -9.19 -0.12
CA VAL A 40 -8.82 -9.60 0.10
C VAL A 40 -9.56 -9.80 -1.22
N ALA A 41 -9.43 -8.83 -2.14
CA ALA A 41 -10.10 -8.88 -3.44
C ALA A 41 -9.61 -10.07 -4.29
N GLU A 42 -8.30 -10.33 -4.29
CA GLU A 42 -7.73 -11.42 -5.06
C GLU A 42 -8.14 -12.79 -4.52
N LEU A 43 -8.04 -12.98 -3.21
CA LEU A 43 -8.46 -14.22 -2.56
C LEU A 43 -9.96 -14.50 -2.78
N LYS A 44 -10.77 -13.44 -2.80
CA LYS A 44 -12.20 -13.57 -3.09
C LYS A 44 -12.47 -14.05 -4.51
N LYS A 45 -11.67 -13.65 -5.50
CA LYS A 45 -11.78 -14.18 -6.88
C LYS A 45 -11.56 -15.68 -6.94
N TRP A 46 -10.74 -16.23 -6.04
CA TRP A 46 -10.43 -17.65 -5.94
C TRP A 46 -11.32 -18.39 -4.93
N ASP A 47 -12.40 -17.74 -4.48
CA ASP A 47 -13.35 -18.27 -3.50
C ASP A 47 -12.70 -18.64 -2.15
N ILE A 48 -11.62 -17.96 -1.82
CA ILE A 48 -10.95 -18.10 -0.52
C ILE A 48 -11.50 -17.04 0.42
N ARG A 49 -12.32 -17.47 1.36
CA ARG A 49 -12.95 -16.58 2.34
C ARG A 49 -12.14 -16.50 3.61
N LEU A 50 -11.83 -15.28 4.01
CA LEU A 50 -11.05 -15.00 5.21
C LEU A 50 -11.96 -14.84 6.42
N LYS A 51 -11.45 -15.31 7.58
CA LYS A 51 -12.10 -15.15 8.88
C LYS A 51 -12.08 -13.70 9.36
N ALA A 52 -11.01 -12.97 9.05
CA ALA A 52 -10.82 -11.57 9.41
C ALA A 52 -9.93 -10.88 8.37
N ARG A 53 -9.87 -9.56 8.44
CA ARG A 53 -8.99 -8.76 7.59
C ARG A 53 -7.52 -9.20 7.77
N PRO A 54 -6.75 -9.38 6.70
CA PRO A 54 -5.33 -9.73 6.79
C PRO A 54 -4.53 -8.69 7.56
N SER A 55 -3.50 -9.16 8.26
CA SER A 55 -2.49 -8.31 8.87
C SER A 55 -1.30 -8.21 7.92
N CYS A 56 -1.05 -7.02 7.41
CA CYS A 56 0.00 -6.78 6.43
C CYS A 56 1.09 -5.85 6.98
N ARG A 57 2.32 -6.13 6.56
CA ARG A 57 3.48 -5.27 6.76
C ARG A 57 4.09 -4.96 5.41
N THR A 58 4.49 -3.70 5.24
CA THR A 58 5.05 -3.22 3.98
C THR A 58 6.33 -2.42 4.25
N PRO A 59 7.38 -3.06 4.82
CA PRO A 59 8.63 -2.36 5.06
C PRO A 59 9.27 -1.92 3.75
N LYS A 60 9.81 -0.72 3.75
CA LYS A 60 10.48 -0.13 2.60
C LYS A 60 11.96 0.06 2.88
N ILE A 61 12.80 -0.42 1.96
CA ILE A 61 14.25 -0.25 2.00
C ILE A 61 14.66 0.36 0.65
N GLY A 62 15.09 1.63 0.66
CA GLY A 62 15.33 2.36 -0.57
C GLY A 62 14.02 2.51 -1.36
N ASP A 63 14.03 2.05 -2.61
CA ASP A 63 12.85 2.04 -3.49
C ASP A 63 12.17 0.65 -3.56
N THR A 64 12.58 -0.28 -2.72
CA THR A 64 12.02 -1.63 -2.66
C THR A 64 11.07 -1.75 -1.48
N VAL A 65 9.83 -2.12 -1.76
CA VAL A 65 8.84 -2.45 -0.73
C VAL A 65 8.70 -3.96 -0.66
N ARG A 66 8.79 -4.50 0.55
CA ARG A 66 8.45 -5.89 0.82
C ARG A 66 7.04 -5.97 1.38
N VAL A 67 6.29 -6.96 0.95
CA VAL A 67 4.93 -7.20 1.42
C VAL A 67 4.91 -8.54 2.16
N ALA A 68 4.38 -8.53 3.36
CA ALA A 68 4.16 -9.72 4.15
C ALA A 68 2.78 -9.62 4.82
N CYS A 69 1.87 -10.48 4.43
CA CYS A 69 0.54 -10.53 5.01
C CYS A 69 0.28 -11.92 5.60
N THR A 70 -0.42 -11.95 6.72
CA THR A 70 -0.92 -13.18 7.34
C THR A 70 -2.41 -13.07 7.54
N ALA A 71 -3.09 -14.19 7.36
CA ALA A 71 -4.53 -14.30 7.56
C ALA A 71 -4.90 -15.75 7.87
N ARG A 72 -6.17 -15.98 8.12
CA ARG A 72 -6.75 -17.32 8.23
C ARG A 72 -8.02 -17.39 7.40
N THR A 73 -8.24 -18.53 6.78
CA THR A 73 -9.50 -18.81 6.12
C THR A 73 -10.60 -19.02 7.16
N LYS A 74 -11.85 -18.99 6.75
CA LYS A 74 -12.99 -19.34 7.63
C LYS A 74 -12.87 -20.75 8.19
N ALA A 75 -12.21 -21.66 7.48
CA ALA A 75 -11.90 -23.00 7.96
C ALA A 75 -10.70 -23.08 8.90
N GLY A 76 -10.06 -21.95 9.21
CA GLY A 76 -8.92 -21.89 10.13
C GLY A 76 -7.56 -22.18 9.51
N GLN A 77 -7.47 -22.32 8.20
CA GLN A 77 -6.22 -22.59 7.49
C GLN A 77 -5.35 -21.32 7.42
N PRO A 78 -4.03 -21.41 7.63
CA PRO A 78 -3.16 -20.26 7.52
C PRO A 78 -3.00 -19.79 6.07
N VAL A 79 -3.05 -18.48 5.89
CA VAL A 79 -2.79 -17.81 4.61
C VAL A 79 -1.58 -16.92 4.79
N VAL A 80 -0.62 -17.04 3.88
CA VAL A 80 0.58 -16.20 3.86
C VAL A 80 0.71 -15.57 2.48
N VAL A 81 0.85 -14.25 2.46
CA VAL A 81 1.14 -13.49 1.25
C VAL A 81 2.52 -12.87 1.39
N THR A 82 3.38 -13.14 0.44
CA THR A 82 4.69 -12.51 0.35
C THR A 82 4.82 -11.84 -1.01
N GLY A 83 5.51 -10.71 -1.03
CA GLY A 83 5.72 -9.99 -2.28
C GLY A 83 6.83 -8.98 -2.19
N THR A 84 7.22 -8.49 -3.35
CA THR A 84 8.18 -7.39 -3.50
C THR A 84 7.70 -6.44 -4.57
N ALA A 85 7.92 -5.15 -4.36
CA ALA A 85 7.74 -4.11 -5.36
C ALA A 85 9.08 -3.38 -5.52
N LEU A 86 9.72 -3.59 -6.65
CA LEU A 86 10.97 -2.92 -7.02
C LEU A 86 10.66 -1.62 -7.73
N GLY A 87 11.40 -0.56 -7.42
CA GLY A 87 11.15 0.75 -8.01
C GLY A 87 9.82 1.36 -7.58
N ALA A 88 9.43 1.16 -6.32
CA ALA A 88 8.14 1.59 -5.79
C ALA A 88 7.91 3.09 -5.87
N ASP A 89 8.98 3.89 -5.89
CA ASP A 89 8.92 5.35 -6.04
C ASP A 89 8.82 5.80 -7.51
N GLY A 90 8.96 4.88 -8.46
CA GLY A 90 8.93 5.15 -9.89
C GLY A 90 7.54 5.03 -10.51
N ALA A 91 7.45 5.39 -11.78
CA ALA A 91 6.21 5.35 -12.53
C ALA A 91 5.77 3.92 -12.90
N HIS A 92 6.72 2.97 -12.93
CA HIS A 92 6.47 1.59 -13.35
C HIS A 92 7.15 0.61 -12.39
N PRO A 93 6.64 0.43 -11.16
CA PRO A 93 7.21 -0.53 -10.24
C PRO A 93 7.04 -1.96 -10.77
N VAL A 94 8.05 -2.80 -10.54
CA VAL A 94 8.00 -4.23 -10.83
C VAL A 94 7.52 -4.96 -9.57
N GLU A 95 6.40 -5.59 -9.66
CA GLU A 95 5.75 -6.26 -8.52
C GLU A 95 5.67 -7.77 -8.74
N GLU A 96 5.83 -8.53 -7.67
CA GLU A 96 5.63 -9.97 -7.65
C GLU A 96 5.04 -10.38 -6.31
N TYR A 97 4.00 -11.21 -6.33
CA TYR A 97 3.29 -11.66 -5.14
C TYR A 97 3.05 -13.16 -5.19
N THR A 98 3.24 -13.80 -4.05
CA THR A 98 2.97 -15.23 -3.85
C THR A 98 2.01 -15.40 -2.70
N VAL A 99 0.97 -16.19 -2.91
CA VAL A 99 -0.01 -16.53 -1.88
C VAL A 99 0.02 -18.03 -1.62
N THR A 100 0.18 -18.40 -0.35
CA THR A 100 0.07 -19.78 0.12
C THR A 100 -1.12 -19.94 1.06
N VAL A 101 -1.82 -21.04 0.94
CA VAL A 101 -2.90 -21.45 1.84
C VAL A 101 -2.58 -22.84 2.35
N ALA A 102 -2.50 -22.99 3.67
CA ALA A 102 -2.12 -24.25 4.33
C ALA A 102 -0.79 -24.82 3.79
N GLY A 103 0.18 -23.94 3.51
CA GLY A 103 1.48 -24.33 2.96
C GLY A 103 1.53 -24.62 1.46
N ARG A 104 0.40 -24.52 0.76
CA ARG A 104 0.34 -24.72 -0.69
C ARG A 104 0.28 -23.39 -1.42
N GLN A 105 1.15 -23.20 -2.40
CA GLN A 105 1.09 -22.03 -3.28
C GLN A 105 -0.18 -22.10 -4.13
N VAL A 106 -1.04 -21.08 -4.01
CA VAL A 106 -2.28 -20.97 -4.76
C VAL A 106 -2.24 -19.90 -5.83
N LEU A 107 -1.38 -18.91 -5.65
CA LEU A 107 -1.20 -17.79 -6.58
C LEU A 107 0.25 -17.36 -6.65
N ASP A 108 0.68 -16.96 -7.84
CA ASP A 108 1.95 -16.26 -8.10
C ASP A 108 1.68 -15.29 -9.25
N GLN A 109 1.72 -14.01 -8.96
CA GLN A 109 1.35 -13.02 -9.97
C GLN A 109 1.99 -11.66 -9.72
N GLY A 110 2.11 -10.86 -10.78
CA GLY A 110 2.73 -9.54 -10.76
C GLY A 110 1.85 -8.40 -10.27
N CYS A 111 0.64 -8.68 -9.83
CA CYS A 111 -0.28 -7.63 -9.35
C CYS A 111 -1.29 -8.22 -8.37
N LEU A 112 -1.72 -7.44 -7.41
CA LEU A 112 -2.74 -7.84 -6.44
C LEU A 112 -3.98 -6.95 -6.51
N GLY A 113 -5.15 -7.57 -6.72
CA GLY A 113 -6.46 -7.00 -6.45
C GLY A 113 -6.95 -5.96 -7.44
N LEU A 114 -7.50 -4.89 -6.91
CA LEU A 114 -8.13 -3.81 -7.68
C LEU A 114 -7.07 -3.07 -8.52
N GLY A 115 -7.30 -2.94 -9.79
CA GLY A 115 -6.35 -2.34 -10.73
C GLY A 115 -5.48 -3.35 -11.48
N CYS A 116 -5.56 -4.64 -11.14
CA CYS A 116 -4.99 -5.72 -11.93
C CYS A 116 -5.95 -6.08 -13.05
N SER A 117 -5.48 -6.00 -14.26
CA SER A 117 -6.28 -6.36 -15.44
C SER A 117 -6.09 -7.81 -15.83
#